data_db3e0f0d8e802b567c7277464346e7e8
#
_entry.id   db3e0f0d8e802b567c7277464346e7e8
#
_cell.length_a   1.000
_cell.length_b   1.000
_cell.length_c   1.000
_cell.angle_alpha   90.00
_cell.angle_beta   90.00
_cell.angle_gamma   90.00
#
_symmetry.space_group_name_H-M   'P 1'
#
loop_
_entity.id
_entity.type
_entity.pdbx_description
1 polymer ?
#
loop_
_entity_poly.entity_id
_entity_poly.type
_entity_poly.pdbx_seq_one_letter_code
_entity_poly.pdbx_strand_id
1 'polypeptide(L)'
;FKEKKIMSNVSGVKSKQIVFGTDTDAISAAATATTLALLNSGPWVNAQTVTLTSTGNNAGITFVVVGKDANGAAATSAATTGPNAGTVSVAGTWTEVTSITASGSITTDISAGITSGATTGIIFAGRTRVRSMTGVAGGGAGVVFIKNGSATSGQNRLILDVDSGSTIDPYISDDGLLCEDGAFFAYAGTAVVGLSIQFDG
;
A
#
# COMPACT_ATOMS: atom_id res chain seq x y z
N PHE A 1 -33.20 1.11 38.47
CA PHE A 1 -32.10 1.74 37.74
C PHE A 1 -31.59 0.74 36.70
N LYS A 2 -31.86 0.97 35.40
CA LYS A 2 -31.27 0.18 34.34
C LYS A 2 -29.88 0.77 34.07
N GLU A 3 -28.84 0.02 34.35
CA GLU A 3 -27.48 0.34 33.95
C GLU A 3 -27.45 0.42 32.42
N LYS A 4 -27.21 1.63 31.91
CA LYS A 4 -26.95 1.87 30.50
C LYS A 4 -25.55 1.34 30.23
N LYS A 5 -25.45 0.10 29.69
CA LYS A 5 -24.20 -0.49 29.22
C LYS A 5 -23.64 0.42 28.13
N ILE A 6 -22.71 1.28 28.50
CA ILE A 6 -21.92 2.06 27.55
C ILE A 6 -21.03 1.03 26.83
N MET A 7 -21.47 0.59 25.66
CA MET A 7 -20.58 -0.13 24.76
C MET A 7 -19.56 0.90 24.27
N SER A 8 -18.40 0.95 24.88
CA SER A 8 -17.26 1.60 24.31
C SER A 8 -16.89 0.79 23.07
N ASN A 9 -17.34 1.23 21.90
CA ASN A 9 -16.71 0.87 20.66
C ASN A 9 -15.30 1.48 20.72
N VAL A 10 -14.35 0.72 21.23
CA VAL A 10 -12.95 0.98 20.97
C VAL A 10 -12.73 0.59 19.52
N SER A 11 -13.12 1.46 18.63
CA SER A 11 -12.67 1.44 17.23
C SER A 11 -11.17 1.61 17.30
N GLY A 12 -10.43 0.52 17.10
CA GLY A 12 -8.98 0.58 17.13
C GLY A 12 -8.47 1.46 15.99
N VAL A 13 -7.52 2.32 16.27
CA VAL A 13 -6.83 3.09 15.23
C VAL A 13 -6.15 2.10 14.30
N LYS A 14 -6.47 2.18 13.02
CA LYS A 14 -5.88 1.37 11.95
C LYS A 14 -4.88 2.20 11.17
N SER A 15 -3.94 1.53 10.53
CA SER A 15 -2.94 2.17 9.68
C SER A 15 -2.94 1.54 8.29
N LYS A 16 -2.77 2.36 7.28
CA LYS A 16 -2.47 1.93 5.91
C LYS A 16 -1.31 2.74 5.35
N GLN A 17 -0.62 2.15 4.39
CA GLN A 17 0.49 2.78 3.68
C GLN A 17 0.07 3.20 2.28
N ILE A 18 0.67 4.27 1.80
CA ILE A 18 0.62 4.70 0.40
C ILE A 18 2.07 4.73 -0.06
N VAL A 19 2.39 3.98 -1.10
CA VAL A 19 3.74 3.87 -1.63
C VAL A 19 3.73 4.19 -3.11
N PHE A 20 4.70 5.00 -3.54
CA PHE A 20 4.86 5.41 -4.93
C PHE A 20 6.24 5.00 -5.45
N GLY A 21 6.33 4.88 -6.76
CA GLY A 21 7.58 4.54 -7.43
C GLY A 21 7.81 3.03 -7.50
N THR A 22 9.04 2.68 -7.83
CA THR A 22 9.51 1.30 -7.94
C THR A 22 10.55 1.05 -6.87
N ASP A 23 10.35 -0.02 -6.11
CA ASP A 23 11.27 -0.52 -5.11
C ASP A 23 11.37 -2.04 -5.29
N THR A 24 12.55 -2.54 -5.64
CA THR A 24 12.75 -3.93 -6.09
C THR A 24 12.83 -4.94 -4.95
N ASP A 25 12.94 -4.48 -3.70
CA ASP A 25 13.04 -5.32 -2.49
C ASP A 25 12.11 -4.86 -1.35
N ALA A 26 11.16 -3.97 -1.66
CA ALA A 26 10.20 -3.44 -0.67
C ALA A 26 9.41 -4.52 0.08
N ILE A 27 9.07 -5.64 -0.58
CA ILE A 27 8.29 -6.72 0.02
C ILE A 27 9.21 -7.75 0.68
N SER A 28 10.28 -8.15 0.01
CA SER A 28 11.22 -9.16 0.49
C SER A 28 12.62 -8.87 -0.02
N ALA A 29 13.60 -8.89 0.89
CA ALA A 29 15.00 -8.83 0.52
C ALA A 29 15.41 -10.06 -0.34
N ALA A 30 16.53 -9.94 -1.03
CA ALA A 30 17.06 -11.00 -1.88
C ALA A 30 17.32 -12.31 -1.08
N ALA A 31 16.74 -13.41 -1.56
CA ALA A 31 16.83 -14.71 -0.91
C ALA A 31 16.67 -15.86 -1.93
N THR A 32 17.15 -17.05 -1.54
CA THR A 32 16.95 -18.31 -2.27
C THR A 32 15.87 -19.21 -1.66
N ALA A 33 15.13 -18.72 -0.67
CA ALA A 33 14.06 -19.46 -0.02
C ALA A 33 12.86 -19.67 -0.93
N THR A 34 12.27 -20.86 -0.96
CA THR A 34 11.07 -21.18 -1.76
C THR A 34 9.82 -20.42 -1.30
N THR A 35 9.81 -19.95 -0.06
CA THR A 35 8.82 -19.00 0.44
C THR A 35 9.57 -17.76 0.89
N LEU A 36 9.30 -16.61 0.26
CA LEU A 36 9.99 -15.37 0.57
C LEU A 36 9.52 -14.81 1.92
N ALA A 37 10.47 -14.35 2.73
CA ALA A 37 10.18 -13.68 3.99
C ALA A 37 9.70 -12.25 3.70
N LEU A 38 8.47 -11.92 4.13
CA LEU A 38 7.88 -10.62 3.87
C LEU A 38 8.37 -9.58 4.89
N LEU A 39 8.91 -8.47 4.40
CA LEU A 39 9.36 -7.31 5.18
C LEU A 39 8.26 -6.25 5.27
N ASN A 40 7.65 -5.93 4.13
CA ASN A 40 6.53 -5.01 4.02
C ASN A 40 5.47 -5.59 3.08
N SER A 41 4.38 -6.02 3.65
CA SER A 41 3.31 -6.72 2.94
C SER A 41 2.02 -5.89 2.76
N GLY A 42 2.05 -4.61 3.08
CA GLY A 42 0.87 -3.74 3.16
C GLY A 42 0.26 -3.73 4.58
N PRO A 43 -1.01 -3.34 4.77
CA PRO A 43 -1.95 -2.96 3.71
C PRO A 43 -1.63 -1.60 3.08
N TRP A 44 -1.75 -1.51 1.75
CA TRP A 44 -1.60 -0.27 0.99
C TRP A 44 -2.96 0.34 0.63
N VAL A 45 -3.02 1.67 0.60
CA VAL A 45 -4.22 2.41 0.13
C VAL A 45 -4.31 2.33 -1.39
N ASN A 46 -3.21 2.59 -2.08
CA ASN A 46 -3.10 2.48 -3.53
C ASN A 46 -2.61 1.08 -3.91
N ALA A 47 -3.29 0.43 -4.85
CA ALA A 47 -2.92 -0.90 -5.28
C ALA A 47 -1.54 -0.90 -5.96
N GLN A 48 -0.72 -1.90 -5.64
CA GLN A 48 0.64 -2.09 -6.11
C GLN A 48 0.72 -3.24 -7.11
N THR A 49 1.61 -3.13 -8.08
CA THR A 49 2.05 -4.28 -8.87
C THR A 49 3.24 -4.91 -8.17
N VAL A 50 3.16 -6.20 -7.86
CA VAL A 50 4.27 -6.96 -7.29
C VAL A 50 5.29 -7.28 -8.38
N THR A 51 6.56 -7.05 -8.10
CA THR A 51 7.67 -7.36 -8.99
C THR A 51 8.62 -8.37 -8.35
N LEU A 52 9.22 -9.21 -9.18
CA LEU A 52 10.27 -10.16 -8.77
C LEU A 52 11.53 -9.80 -9.54
N THR A 53 12.65 -9.60 -8.84
CA THR A 53 13.93 -9.18 -9.42
C THR A 53 15.02 -10.18 -9.04
N SER A 54 15.86 -10.56 -10.01
CA SER A 54 17.04 -11.41 -9.81
C SER A 54 18.16 -10.98 -10.74
N THR A 55 19.41 -11.15 -10.30
CA THR A 55 20.61 -10.97 -11.14
C THR A 55 20.94 -12.21 -11.96
N GLY A 56 20.30 -13.35 -11.69
CA GLY A 56 20.53 -14.60 -12.39
C GLY A 56 19.26 -15.19 -12.99
N ASN A 57 19.39 -16.41 -13.51
CA ASN A 57 18.33 -17.10 -14.22
C ASN A 57 17.47 -17.98 -13.31
N ASN A 58 16.22 -17.57 -13.09
CA ASN A 58 15.17 -18.33 -12.38
C ASN A 58 13.97 -18.63 -13.30
N ALA A 59 14.13 -18.56 -14.64
CA ALA A 59 13.03 -18.78 -15.58
C ALA A 59 12.49 -20.23 -15.59
N GLY A 60 13.20 -21.17 -14.99
CA GLY A 60 12.74 -22.56 -14.83
C GLY A 60 11.75 -22.78 -13.69
N ILE A 61 11.50 -21.78 -12.85
CA ILE A 61 10.56 -21.84 -11.73
C ILE A 61 9.46 -20.78 -11.88
N THR A 62 8.32 -21.05 -11.29
CA THR A 62 7.21 -20.10 -11.26
C THR A 62 6.92 -19.63 -9.84
N PHE A 63 6.36 -18.47 -9.72
CA PHE A 63 6.00 -17.83 -8.45
C PHE A 63 4.50 -17.56 -8.39
N VAL A 64 3.92 -17.74 -7.21
CA VAL A 64 2.54 -17.44 -6.91
C VAL A 64 2.51 -16.46 -5.74
N VAL A 65 1.72 -15.40 -5.90
CA VAL A 65 1.43 -14.40 -4.87
C VAL A 65 0.03 -14.64 -4.33
N VAL A 66 -0.12 -14.64 -3.03
CA VAL A 66 -1.40 -14.67 -2.31
C VAL A 66 -1.54 -13.41 -1.50
N GLY A 67 -2.73 -12.84 -1.47
CA GLY A 67 -2.98 -11.58 -0.75
C GLY A 67 -4.39 -11.05 -0.96
N LYS A 68 -4.50 -9.72 -1.03
CA LYS A 68 -5.75 -9.02 -1.38
C LYS A 68 -5.54 -8.20 -2.64
N ASP A 69 -6.51 -8.27 -3.54
CA ASP A 69 -6.53 -7.50 -4.79
C ASP A 69 -6.80 -6.00 -4.55
N ALA A 70 -6.92 -5.24 -5.63
CA ALA A 70 -7.21 -3.80 -5.59
C ALA A 70 -8.54 -3.45 -4.89
N ASN A 71 -9.48 -4.39 -4.82
CA ASN A 71 -10.77 -4.24 -4.16
C ASN A 71 -10.74 -4.70 -2.69
N GLY A 72 -9.61 -5.21 -2.21
CA GLY A 72 -9.44 -5.76 -0.87
C GLY A 72 -9.99 -7.19 -0.72
N ALA A 73 -10.38 -7.86 -1.80
CA ALA A 73 -10.81 -9.25 -1.79
C ALA A 73 -9.61 -10.20 -1.78
N ALA A 74 -9.76 -11.35 -1.10
CA ALA A 74 -8.72 -12.38 -1.11
C ALA A 74 -8.47 -12.87 -2.54
N ALA A 75 -7.21 -12.91 -2.95
CA ALA A 75 -6.80 -13.25 -4.30
C ALA A 75 -5.51 -14.07 -4.32
N THR A 76 -5.37 -14.86 -5.40
CA THR A 76 -4.14 -15.59 -5.72
C THR A 76 -3.78 -15.29 -7.16
N SER A 77 -2.52 -14.94 -7.43
CA SER A 77 -2.07 -14.68 -8.80
C SER A 77 -2.06 -15.96 -9.65
N ALA A 78 -2.11 -15.79 -10.95
CA ALA A 78 -1.60 -16.83 -11.84
C ALA A 78 -0.10 -17.08 -11.56
N ALA A 79 0.36 -18.29 -11.90
CA ALA A 79 1.78 -18.61 -11.80
C ALA A 79 2.59 -17.72 -12.76
N THR A 80 3.54 -16.97 -12.22
CA THR A 80 4.43 -16.08 -12.98
C THR A 80 5.79 -16.72 -13.13
N THR A 81 6.29 -16.82 -14.35
CA THR A 81 7.67 -17.31 -14.62
C THR A 81 8.69 -16.39 -13.94
N GLY A 82 9.66 -16.98 -13.26
CA GLY A 82 10.71 -16.23 -12.57
C GLY A 82 11.59 -15.41 -13.51
N PRO A 83 12.27 -14.39 -13.00
CA PRO A 83 13.11 -13.52 -13.80
C PRO A 83 14.37 -14.26 -14.36
N ASN A 84 14.82 -13.82 -15.53
CA ASN A 84 16.09 -14.20 -16.12
C ASN A 84 16.98 -12.96 -16.21
N ALA A 85 17.79 -12.73 -15.19
CA ALA A 85 18.66 -11.55 -15.06
C ALA A 85 17.90 -10.23 -15.30
N GLY A 86 16.91 -9.94 -14.44
CA GLY A 86 16.06 -8.74 -14.59
C GLY A 86 14.87 -8.76 -13.64
N THR A 87 13.83 -8.04 -14.03
CA THR A 87 12.60 -7.90 -13.27
C THR A 87 11.40 -8.39 -14.06
N VAL A 88 10.51 -9.13 -13.44
CA VAL A 88 9.22 -9.53 -13.98
C VAL A 88 8.09 -9.04 -13.08
N SER A 89 6.95 -8.68 -13.67
CA SER A 89 5.77 -8.29 -12.92
C SER A 89 4.84 -9.48 -12.73
N VAL A 90 4.33 -9.64 -11.52
CA VAL A 90 3.28 -10.62 -11.22
C VAL A 90 1.93 -10.04 -11.67
N ALA A 91 1.10 -10.89 -12.30
CA ALA A 91 -0.22 -10.48 -12.76
C ALA A 91 -1.11 -10.04 -11.58
N GLY A 92 -1.90 -8.99 -11.83
CA GLY A 92 -2.80 -8.40 -10.84
C GLY A 92 -2.23 -7.18 -10.14
N THR A 93 -3.08 -6.52 -9.36
CA THR A 93 -2.73 -5.39 -8.49
C THR A 93 -3.18 -5.71 -7.08
N TRP A 94 -2.37 -5.35 -6.10
CA TRP A 94 -2.42 -5.86 -4.74
C TRP A 94 -2.50 -4.73 -3.73
N THR A 95 -3.40 -4.84 -2.77
CA THR A 95 -3.43 -3.96 -1.59
C THR A 95 -2.78 -4.61 -0.37
N GLU A 96 -2.53 -5.91 -0.41
CA GLU A 96 -1.84 -6.67 0.64
C GLU A 96 -1.25 -7.94 0.04
N VAL A 97 -0.06 -8.35 0.45
CA VAL A 97 0.57 -9.61 0.11
C VAL A 97 0.73 -10.44 1.38
N THR A 98 0.23 -11.68 1.39
CA THR A 98 0.34 -12.58 2.55
C THR A 98 1.37 -13.68 2.35
N SER A 99 1.67 -14.05 1.09
CA SER A 99 2.77 -14.95 0.78
C SER A 99 3.22 -14.83 -0.68
N ILE A 100 4.50 -15.17 -0.91
CA ILE A 100 5.08 -15.36 -2.24
C ILE A 100 5.82 -16.69 -2.19
N THR A 101 5.39 -17.64 -3.03
CA THR A 101 5.94 -19.00 -3.06
C THR A 101 6.45 -19.38 -4.44
N ALA A 102 7.59 -20.04 -4.48
CA ALA A 102 8.19 -20.61 -5.68
C ALA A 102 7.77 -22.07 -5.88
N SER A 103 7.65 -22.51 -7.12
CA SER A 103 7.32 -23.91 -7.48
C SER A 103 8.48 -24.89 -7.29
N GLY A 104 9.68 -24.41 -7.04
CA GLY A 104 10.89 -25.19 -6.88
C GLY A 104 12.04 -24.42 -6.25
N SER A 105 13.20 -25.06 -6.13
CA SER A 105 14.38 -24.45 -5.52
C SER A 105 14.87 -23.26 -6.34
N ILE A 106 15.04 -22.12 -5.67
CA ILE A 106 15.60 -20.89 -6.23
C ILE A 106 17.12 -21.05 -6.34
N THR A 107 17.68 -20.85 -7.51
CA THR A 107 19.12 -21.04 -7.78
C THR A 107 19.93 -19.75 -7.64
N THR A 108 19.30 -18.61 -7.84
CA THR A 108 19.90 -17.28 -7.69
C THR A 108 18.94 -16.42 -6.92
N ASP A 109 19.45 -15.64 -5.98
CA ASP A 109 18.65 -14.77 -5.11
C ASP A 109 17.57 -14.01 -5.87
N ILE A 110 16.37 -14.04 -5.31
CA ILE A 110 15.23 -13.24 -5.77
C ILE A 110 14.80 -12.28 -4.66
N SER A 111 14.62 -11.03 -5.01
CA SER A 111 13.89 -10.05 -4.20
C SER A 111 12.48 -9.84 -4.74
N ALA A 112 11.57 -9.49 -3.86
CA ALA A 112 10.22 -9.08 -4.20
C ALA A 112 10.01 -7.62 -3.85
N GLY A 113 9.51 -6.88 -4.82
CA GLY A 113 9.29 -5.45 -4.73
C GLY A 113 7.92 -5.03 -5.23
N ILE A 114 7.76 -3.73 -5.38
CA ILE A 114 6.53 -3.09 -5.85
C ILE A 114 6.83 -2.09 -6.96
N THR A 115 5.84 -1.90 -7.81
CA THR A 115 5.75 -0.75 -8.71
C THR A 115 4.35 -0.17 -8.60
N SER A 116 4.25 1.08 -8.16
CA SER A 116 2.98 1.78 -8.07
C SER A 116 2.73 2.63 -9.31
N GLY A 117 1.60 2.39 -9.97
CA GLY A 117 1.04 3.28 -10.99
C GLY A 117 -0.19 4.06 -10.49
N ALA A 118 -0.76 3.66 -9.34
CA ALA A 118 -1.99 4.25 -8.84
C ALA A 118 -1.68 5.48 -7.95
N THR A 119 -2.26 6.62 -8.31
CA THR A 119 -2.18 7.87 -7.54
C THR A 119 -3.39 8.09 -6.65
N THR A 120 -4.27 7.10 -6.54
CA THR A 120 -5.52 7.16 -5.79
C THR A 120 -5.80 5.85 -5.09
N GLY A 121 -6.60 5.88 -4.01
CA GLY A 121 -7.05 4.67 -3.33
C GLY A 121 -8.02 4.96 -2.18
N ILE A 122 -8.71 3.91 -1.74
CA ILE A 122 -9.67 3.98 -0.64
C ILE A 122 -8.93 3.72 0.68
N ILE A 123 -8.89 4.73 1.54
CA ILE A 123 -8.41 4.57 2.92
C ILE A 123 -9.41 3.72 3.70
N PHE A 124 -10.66 4.12 3.68
CA PHE A 124 -11.76 3.40 4.32
C PHE A 124 -13.10 3.71 3.62
N ALA A 125 -13.92 2.67 3.36
CA ALA A 125 -15.14 2.81 2.58
C ALA A 125 -16.36 3.32 3.36
N GLY A 126 -16.30 3.32 4.69
CA GLY A 126 -17.37 3.80 5.56
C GLY A 126 -17.02 5.09 6.29
N ARG A 127 -17.94 5.57 7.13
CA ARG A 127 -17.67 6.74 7.99
C ARG A 127 -16.44 6.51 8.84
N THR A 128 -15.50 7.45 8.79
CA THR A 128 -14.21 7.35 9.48
C THR A 128 -13.67 8.72 9.86
N ARG A 129 -12.62 8.73 10.67
CA ARG A 129 -11.79 9.91 10.94
C ARG A 129 -10.34 9.58 10.62
N VAL A 130 -9.72 10.41 9.79
CA VAL A 130 -8.27 10.36 9.59
C VAL A 130 -7.63 11.06 10.79
N ARG A 131 -6.76 10.35 11.51
CA ARG A 131 -6.13 10.79 12.76
C ARG A 131 -4.78 11.43 12.56
N SER A 132 -3.98 10.85 11.68
CA SER A 132 -2.68 11.40 11.32
C SER A 132 -2.27 10.95 9.91
N MET A 133 -1.33 11.68 9.36
CA MET A 133 -0.65 11.33 8.13
C MET A 133 0.80 11.73 8.27
N THR A 134 1.72 10.78 8.05
CA THR A 134 3.16 11.03 8.11
C THR A 134 3.85 10.42 6.91
N GLY A 135 4.91 11.05 6.44
CA GLY A 135 5.65 10.54 5.30
C GLY A 135 6.81 11.41 4.87
N VAL A 136 7.40 11.05 3.76
CA VAL A 136 8.53 11.77 3.16
C VAL A 136 8.24 12.05 1.70
N ALA A 137 8.47 13.28 1.29
CA ALA A 137 8.43 13.68 -0.10
C ALA A 137 9.71 13.25 -0.82
N GLY A 138 9.57 12.83 -2.07
CA GLY A 138 10.67 12.53 -2.97
C GLY A 138 11.19 13.76 -3.73
N GLY A 139 11.71 13.55 -4.93
CA GLY A 139 12.46 14.54 -5.72
C GLY A 139 11.64 15.57 -6.50
N GLY A 140 10.36 15.77 -6.22
CA GLY A 140 9.53 16.74 -6.96
C GLY A 140 8.46 17.38 -6.08
N ALA A 141 7.64 18.27 -6.63
CA ALA A 141 6.50 18.86 -5.96
C ALA A 141 5.19 18.12 -6.27
N GLY A 142 4.23 18.18 -5.39
CA GLY A 142 2.92 17.56 -5.59
C GLY A 142 1.87 18.01 -4.58
N VAL A 143 0.64 17.53 -4.76
CA VAL A 143 -0.48 17.85 -3.88
C VAL A 143 -1.12 16.55 -3.41
N VAL A 144 -1.26 16.39 -2.12
CA VAL A 144 -2.00 15.30 -1.47
C VAL A 144 -3.40 15.76 -1.13
N PHE A 145 -4.38 14.93 -1.44
CA PHE A 145 -5.78 15.16 -1.11
C PHE A 145 -6.31 14.04 -0.25
N ILE A 146 -6.98 14.39 0.85
CA ILE A 146 -7.92 13.50 1.54
C ILE A 146 -9.33 13.98 1.23
N LYS A 147 -10.15 13.07 0.71
CA LYS A 147 -11.51 13.39 0.24
C LYS A 147 -12.54 12.61 1.02
N ASN A 148 -13.70 13.20 1.21
CA ASN A 148 -14.90 12.53 1.70
C ASN A 148 -15.53 11.73 0.55
N GLY A 149 -15.79 10.44 0.76
CA GLY A 149 -16.35 9.55 -0.25
C GLY A 149 -15.34 8.45 -0.69
N SER A 150 -15.68 7.75 -1.76
CA SER A 150 -14.92 6.62 -2.29
C SER A 150 -14.32 6.87 -3.68
N ALA A 151 -14.32 8.10 -4.16
CA ALA A 151 -13.89 8.45 -5.51
C ALA A 151 -13.20 9.82 -5.58
N THR A 152 -12.54 10.08 -6.71
CA THR A 152 -11.85 11.35 -6.99
C THR A 152 -12.78 12.57 -7.00
N SER A 153 -14.08 12.38 -7.25
CA SER A 153 -15.11 13.42 -7.20
C SER A 153 -15.53 13.82 -5.78
N GLY A 154 -15.05 13.11 -4.76
CA GLY A 154 -15.36 13.41 -3.36
C GLY A 154 -14.90 14.80 -2.94
N GLN A 155 -15.61 15.40 -1.96
CA GLN A 155 -15.26 16.70 -1.41
C GLN A 155 -13.90 16.65 -0.71
N ASN A 156 -13.03 17.61 -0.98
CA ASN A 156 -11.74 17.71 -0.29
C ASN A 156 -11.95 18.03 1.20
N ARG A 157 -11.34 17.25 2.06
CA ARG A 157 -11.25 17.46 3.51
C ARG A 157 -9.88 17.99 3.92
N LEU A 158 -8.84 17.57 3.19
CA LEU A 158 -7.48 18.07 3.34
C LEU A 158 -6.88 18.26 1.94
N ILE A 159 -6.19 19.37 1.76
CA ILE A 159 -5.31 19.63 0.61
C ILE A 159 -3.95 20.01 1.21
N LEU A 160 -2.92 19.29 0.82
CA LEU A 160 -1.58 19.52 1.30
C LEU A 160 -0.63 19.62 0.12
N ASP A 161 -0.04 20.79 -0.05
CA ASP A 161 1.08 20.98 -0.97
C ASP A 161 2.33 20.34 -0.38
N VAL A 162 3.06 19.59 -1.19
CA VAL A 162 4.24 18.83 -0.80
C VAL A 162 5.41 19.28 -1.64
N ASP A 163 6.41 19.84 -1.00
CA ASP A 163 7.67 20.24 -1.62
C ASP A 163 8.68 19.09 -1.65
N SER A 164 9.60 19.15 -2.61
CA SER A 164 10.69 18.19 -2.75
C SER A 164 11.50 18.02 -1.48
N GLY A 165 11.67 16.78 -1.03
CA GLY A 165 12.48 16.41 0.16
C GLY A 165 11.88 16.81 1.50
N SER A 166 10.67 17.36 1.54
CA SER A 166 10.01 17.75 2.79
C SER A 166 9.46 16.55 3.56
N THR A 167 9.37 16.70 4.88
CA THR A 167 8.60 15.77 5.72
C THR A 167 7.12 16.13 5.62
N ILE A 168 6.28 15.12 5.47
CA ILE A 168 4.83 15.26 5.42
C ILE A 168 4.30 14.90 6.81
N ASP A 169 3.86 15.91 7.55
CA ASP A 169 3.29 15.75 8.89
C ASP A 169 2.31 16.91 9.16
N PRO A 170 1.15 16.93 8.47
CA PRO A 170 0.18 17.99 8.67
C PRO A 170 -0.45 17.90 10.05
N TYR A 171 -0.64 19.05 10.70
CA TYR A 171 -1.44 19.10 11.90
C TYR A 171 -2.89 18.70 11.59
N ILE A 172 -3.33 17.62 12.21
CA ILE A 172 -4.74 17.20 12.25
C ILE A 172 -5.18 17.29 13.71
N SER A 173 -6.29 17.98 13.96
CA SER A 173 -6.79 18.15 15.34
C SER A 173 -7.05 16.80 16.02
N ASP A 174 -7.07 16.78 17.35
CA ASP A 174 -7.33 15.57 18.15
C ASP A 174 -8.64 14.88 17.80
N ASP A 175 -9.64 15.63 17.32
CA ASP A 175 -10.89 15.07 16.82
C ASP A 175 -10.74 14.31 15.49
N GLY A 176 -9.63 14.51 14.79
CA GLY A 176 -9.38 13.94 13.47
C GLY A 176 -10.20 14.59 12.36
N LEU A 177 -9.87 14.26 11.13
CA LEU A 177 -10.54 14.73 9.92
C LEU A 177 -11.73 13.80 9.61
N LEU A 178 -12.96 14.29 9.85
CA LEU A 178 -14.17 13.51 9.64
C LEU A 178 -14.45 13.31 8.14
N CYS A 179 -14.61 12.05 7.74
CA CYS A 179 -15.08 11.61 6.43
C CYS A 179 -16.35 10.77 6.61
N GLU A 180 -17.52 11.35 6.31
CA GLU A 180 -18.83 10.74 6.60
C GLU A 180 -19.17 9.60 5.64
N ASP A 181 -18.76 9.74 4.35
CA ASP A 181 -19.08 8.83 3.26
C ASP A 181 -17.87 7.94 2.88
N GLY A 182 -16.86 7.90 3.74
CA GLY A 182 -15.58 7.24 3.49
C GLY A 182 -14.42 8.20 3.34
N ALA A 183 -13.20 7.69 3.48
CA ALA A 183 -11.98 8.42 3.25
C ALA A 183 -11.27 7.91 2.01
N PHE A 184 -11.00 8.80 1.07
CA PHE A 184 -10.34 8.54 -0.20
C PHE A 184 -9.07 9.38 -0.32
N PHE A 185 -7.99 8.74 -0.75
CA PHE A 185 -6.73 9.38 -1.04
C PHE A 185 -6.60 9.69 -2.53
N ALA A 186 -6.10 10.86 -2.86
CA ALA A 186 -5.67 11.19 -4.21
C ALA A 186 -4.36 12.00 -4.16
N TYR A 187 -3.54 11.83 -5.16
CA TYR A 187 -2.27 12.50 -5.29
C TYR A 187 -2.07 13.02 -6.73
N ALA A 188 -1.57 14.24 -6.82
CA ALA A 188 -1.18 14.86 -8.09
C ALA A 188 0.27 15.34 -7.97
N GLY A 189 1.18 14.79 -8.79
CA GLY A 189 2.60 15.16 -8.78
C GLY A 189 3.54 13.95 -8.90
N THR A 190 4.83 14.19 -8.67
CA THR A 190 5.91 13.20 -8.85
C THR A 190 6.71 12.94 -7.55
N ALA A 191 6.30 13.51 -6.44
CA ALA A 191 7.19 13.77 -5.30
C ALA A 191 7.00 12.89 -4.07
N VAL A 192 5.95 12.09 -3.94
CA VAL A 192 5.75 11.31 -2.71
C VAL A 192 6.37 9.94 -2.85
N VAL A 193 7.26 9.56 -1.93
CA VAL A 193 7.87 8.22 -1.87
C VAL A 193 6.99 7.28 -1.06
N GLY A 194 6.44 7.77 0.06
CA GLY A 194 5.56 6.97 0.89
C GLY A 194 4.89 7.78 1.98
N LEU A 195 3.66 7.38 2.31
CA LEU A 195 2.86 7.94 3.39
C LEU A 195 2.30 6.83 4.26
N SER A 196 2.22 7.09 5.56
CA SER A 196 1.42 6.29 6.50
C SER A 196 0.21 7.11 6.92
N ILE A 197 -0.98 6.53 6.84
CA ILE A 197 -2.23 7.16 7.26
C ILE A 197 -2.83 6.34 8.39
N GLN A 198 -3.16 7.00 9.50
CA GLN A 198 -3.88 6.42 10.63
C GLN A 198 -5.34 6.89 10.61
N PHE A 199 -6.28 5.99 10.86
CA PHE A 199 -7.70 6.28 10.82
C PHE A 199 -8.49 5.36 11.77
N ASP A 200 -9.67 5.81 12.16
CA ASP A 200 -10.65 4.98 12.88
C ASP A 200 -11.41 4.11 11.88
N GLY A 201 -11.67 2.84 12.21
CA GLY A 201 -12.36 1.92 11.30
C GLY A 201 -13.10 0.79 11.96
#